data_e736e5260dc533b913e2a246ac834b84
#
_entry.id   e736e5260dc533b913e2a246ac834b84
#
_cell.length_a   1.000
_cell.length_b   1.000
_cell.length_c   1.000
_cell.angle_alpha   90.00
_cell.angle_beta   90.00
_cell.angle_gamma   90.00
#
_symmetry.space_group_name_H-M   'P 1'
#
loop_
_entity.id
_entity.type
_entity.pdbx_description
1 polymer ?
#
loop_
_entity_poly.entity_id
_entity_poly.type
_entity_poly.pdbx_seq_one_letter_code
_entity_poly.pdbx_strand_id
1 'polypeptide(L)'
;MESLRELLGTEVGQTLIFTRTKRGTERVARELIREGFSAAMIHGDRSQSQRNHALNGFQEGRYQVLVATDIAARGLHVDDVAHVINYDLPTLAEDFIHRVGRTGRAGSQGCASTIFTPVEMMDLRAIERTLQLRMERRQFDPASSLPRRTVQNTLASRTLTALPGEVFV
;
A
#
# COMPACT_ATOMS: atom_id res chain seq x y z
N MET A 1 7.55 -3.45 -10.40
CA MET A 1 6.70 -4.58 -9.95
C MET A 1 7.37 -5.45 -8.90
N GLU A 2 8.64 -5.74 -9.00
CA GLU A 2 9.36 -6.59 -8.03
C GLU A 2 9.27 -6.06 -6.59
N SER A 3 9.56 -4.77 -6.36
CA SER A 3 9.41 -4.14 -5.04
C SER A 3 7.99 -4.26 -4.48
N LEU A 4 6.97 -4.16 -5.33
CA LEU A 4 5.58 -4.32 -4.92
C LEU A 4 5.28 -5.77 -4.48
N ARG A 5 5.82 -6.77 -5.18
CA ARG A 5 5.67 -8.18 -4.80
C ARG A 5 6.32 -8.48 -3.45
N GLU A 6 7.51 -7.93 -3.22
CA GLU A 6 8.20 -8.10 -1.95
C GLU A 6 7.35 -7.53 -0.81
N LEU A 7 6.83 -6.30 -0.96
CA LEU A 7 5.95 -5.68 0.03
C LEU A 7 4.68 -6.48 0.29
N LEU A 8 4.06 -7.03 -0.77
CA LEU A 8 2.86 -7.87 -0.62
C LEU A 8 3.15 -9.23 0.04
N GLY A 9 4.39 -9.70 -0.02
CA GLY A 9 4.83 -10.94 0.63
C GLY A 9 5.21 -10.78 2.11
N THR A 10 5.37 -9.55 2.60
CA THR A 10 5.82 -9.31 3.98
C THR A 10 4.67 -9.19 4.98
N GLU A 11 3.49 -8.77 4.55
CA GLU A 11 2.35 -8.50 5.42
C GLU A 11 1.19 -9.44 5.15
N VAL A 12 0.57 -9.91 6.23
CA VAL A 12 -0.64 -10.75 6.17
C VAL A 12 -1.84 -9.86 6.39
N GLY A 13 -2.73 -9.80 5.40
CA GLY A 13 -3.97 -9.04 5.51
C GLY A 13 -4.33 -8.28 4.23
N GLN A 14 -5.35 -7.44 4.34
CA GLN A 14 -5.79 -6.63 3.20
C GLN A 14 -4.87 -5.46 2.94
N THR A 15 -4.55 -5.25 1.66
CA THR A 15 -3.64 -4.19 1.22
C THR A 15 -4.34 -3.20 0.31
N LEU A 16 -4.20 -1.91 0.59
CA LEU A 16 -4.66 -0.82 -0.26
C LEU A 16 -3.47 -0.18 -0.97
N ILE A 17 -3.49 -0.19 -2.30
CA ILE A 17 -2.42 0.35 -3.14
C ILE A 17 -2.89 1.64 -3.80
N PHE A 18 -2.15 2.71 -3.62
CA PHE A 18 -2.41 3.99 -4.26
C PHE A 18 -1.54 4.20 -5.50
N THR A 19 -2.17 4.59 -6.59
CA THR A 19 -1.53 4.98 -7.84
C THR A 19 -1.97 6.38 -8.27
N ARG A 20 -1.09 7.10 -8.97
CA ARG A 20 -1.34 8.47 -9.42
C ARG A 20 -2.38 8.56 -10.53
N THR A 21 -2.46 7.56 -11.41
CA THR A 21 -3.27 7.62 -12.63
C THR A 21 -4.20 6.42 -12.80
N LYS A 22 -5.34 6.63 -13.47
CA LYS A 22 -6.29 5.57 -13.83
C LYS A 22 -5.60 4.43 -14.61
N ARG A 23 -4.76 4.77 -15.60
CA ARG A 23 -3.99 3.79 -16.38
C ARG A 23 -2.97 3.03 -15.50
N GLY A 24 -2.35 3.72 -14.54
CA GLY A 24 -1.48 3.10 -13.54
C GLY A 24 -2.24 2.09 -12.70
N THR A 25 -3.42 2.48 -12.19
CA THR A 25 -4.33 1.59 -11.44
C THR A 25 -4.64 0.32 -12.22
N GLU A 26 -5.07 0.46 -13.48
CA GLU A 26 -5.39 -0.69 -14.32
C GLU A 26 -4.18 -1.59 -14.58
N ARG A 27 -3.02 -0.99 -14.88
CA ARG A 27 -1.79 -1.74 -15.13
C ARG A 27 -1.39 -2.55 -13.92
N VAL A 28 -1.31 -1.91 -12.74
CA VAL A 28 -0.90 -2.57 -11.50
C VAL A 28 -1.88 -3.68 -11.13
N ALA A 29 -3.18 -3.41 -11.15
CA ALA A 29 -4.18 -4.42 -10.82
C ALA A 29 -4.15 -5.62 -11.76
N ARG A 30 -4.06 -5.39 -13.09
CA ARG A 30 -3.97 -6.49 -14.07
C ARG A 30 -2.70 -7.32 -13.90
N GLU A 31 -1.58 -6.68 -13.56
CA GLU A 31 -0.32 -7.37 -13.27
C GLU A 31 -0.46 -8.28 -12.06
N LEU A 32 -1.00 -7.76 -10.96
CA LEU A 32 -1.23 -8.52 -9.74
C LEU A 32 -2.17 -9.73 -9.98
N ILE A 33 -3.27 -9.51 -10.71
CA ILE A 33 -4.21 -10.60 -11.07
C ILE A 33 -3.49 -11.68 -11.90
N ARG A 34 -2.65 -11.29 -12.86
CA ARG A 34 -1.88 -12.23 -13.69
C ARG A 34 -0.87 -13.03 -12.86
N GLU A 35 -0.37 -12.45 -11.79
CA GLU A 35 0.53 -13.10 -10.83
C GLU A 35 -0.20 -13.93 -9.76
N GLY A 36 -1.54 -14.01 -9.82
CA GLY A 36 -2.34 -14.84 -8.93
C GLY A 36 -2.87 -14.14 -7.67
N PHE A 37 -2.64 -12.82 -7.53
CA PHE A 37 -3.21 -12.09 -6.41
C PHE A 37 -4.71 -11.85 -6.62
N SER A 38 -5.49 -11.99 -5.55
CA SER A 38 -6.90 -11.61 -5.53
C SER A 38 -7.02 -10.09 -5.43
N ALA A 39 -7.04 -9.40 -6.57
CA ALA A 39 -7.00 -7.95 -6.64
C ALA A 39 -8.22 -7.34 -7.35
N ALA A 40 -8.66 -6.18 -6.87
CA ALA A 40 -9.65 -5.32 -7.50
C ALA A 40 -9.11 -3.91 -7.72
N MET A 41 -9.81 -3.11 -8.54
CA MET A 41 -9.39 -1.75 -8.85
C MET A 41 -10.55 -0.75 -8.81
N ILE A 42 -10.25 0.48 -8.38
CA ILE A 42 -11.19 1.60 -8.36
C ILE A 42 -10.52 2.86 -8.91
N HIS A 43 -11.12 3.45 -9.93
CA HIS A 43 -10.72 4.74 -10.52
C HIS A 43 -11.90 5.44 -11.18
N GLY A 44 -11.72 6.69 -11.61
CA GLY A 44 -12.80 7.54 -12.08
C GLY A 44 -13.54 7.05 -13.33
N ASP A 45 -12.94 6.18 -14.16
CA ASP A 45 -13.60 5.65 -15.37
C ASP A 45 -14.42 4.38 -15.07
N ARG A 46 -14.47 3.93 -13.81
CA ARG A 46 -15.33 2.84 -13.38
C ARG A 46 -16.72 3.35 -13.08
N SER A 47 -17.75 2.62 -13.53
CA SER A 47 -19.13 2.90 -13.15
C SER A 47 -19.33 2.75 -11.63
N GLN A 48 -20.35 3.39 -11.09
CA GLN A 48 -20.65 3.26 -9.65
C GLN A 48 -20.90 1.81 -9.23
N SER A 49 -21.56 1.03 -10.07
CA SER A 49 -21.78 -0.40 -9.82
C SER A 49 -20.46 -1.18 -9.74
N GLN A 50 -19.53 -0.94 -10.66
CA GLN A 50 -18.20 -1.57 -10.63
C GLN A 50 -17.39 -1.16 -9.40
N ARG A 51 -17.48 0.11 -8.99
CA ARG A 51 -16.81 0.61 -7.78
C ARG A 51 -17.37 -0.05 -6.53
N ASN A 52 -18.70 -0.12 -6.42
CA ASN A 52 -19.37 -0.78 -5.30
C ASN A 52 -19.01 -2.28 -5.23
N HIS A 53 -18.99 -2.96 -6.38
CA HIS A 53 -18.59 -4.37 -6.44
C HIS A 53 -17.15 -4.60 -5.96
N ALA A 54 -16.22 -3.78 -6.40
CA ALA A 54 -14.82 -3.85 -5.98
C ALA A 54 -14.66 -3.57 -4.47
N LEU A 55 -15.35 -2.53 -3.98
CA LEU A 55 -15.32 -2.14 -2.57
C LEU A 55 -15.92 -3.22 -1.66
N ASN A 56 -17.12 -3.68 -1.97
CA ASN A 56 -17.78 -4.72 -1.19
C ASN A 56 -16.96 -6.01 -1.20
N GLY A 57 -16.43 -6.41 -2.37
CA GLY A 57 -15.58 -7.58 -2.47
C GLY A 57 -14.28 -7.47 -1.67
N PHE A 58 -13.73 -6.27 -1.54
CA PHE A 58 -12.59 -6.00 -0.68
C PHE A 58 -12.98 -6.08 0.79
N GLN A 59 -14.05 -5.41 1.21
CA GLN A 59 -14.54 -5.44 2.61
C GLN A 59 -14.92 -6.84 3.08
N GLU A 60 -15.47 -7.67 2.19
CA GLU A 60 -15.83 -9.07 2.47
C GLU A 60 -14.64 -10.04 2.42
N GLY A 61 -13.42 -9.55 2.13
CA GLY A 61 -12.23 -10.38 2.03
C GLY A 61 -12.12 -11.22 0.74
N ARG A 62 -13.02 -11.03 -0.24
CA ARG A 62 -12.91 -11.68 -1.56
C ARG A 62 -11.70 -11.18 -2.35
N TYR A 63 -11.32 -9.93 -2.15
CA TYR A 63 -10.10 -9.35 -2.69
C TYR A 63 -9.14 -9.03 -1.55
N GLN A 64 -7.91 -9.49 -1.68
CA GLN A 64 -6.82 -9.17 -0.74
C GLN A 64 -6.20 -7.80 -1.04
N VAL A 65 -6.24 -7.40 -2.31
CA VAL A 65 -5.60 -6.16 -2.77
C VAL A 65 -6.63 -5.26 -3.44
N LEU A 66 -6.69 -3.99 -3.04
CA LEU A 66 -7.45 -2.96 -3.72
C LEU A 66 -6.49 -1.92 -4.28
N VAL A 67 -6.51 -1.70 -5.60
CA VAL A 67 -5.71 -0.66 -6.26
C VAL A 67 -6.59 0.53 -6.59
N ALA A 68 -6.23 1.73 -6.15
CA ALA A 68 -7.07 2.91 -6.28
C ALA A 68 -6.29 4.17 -6.65
N THR A 69 -6.96 5.13 -7.30
CA THR A 69 -6.49 6.52 -7.37
C THR A 69 -7.00 7.31 -6.16
N ASP A 70 -6.29 8.37 -5.76
CA ASP A 70 -6.70 9.24 -4.64
C ASP A 70 -8.14 9.74 -4.76
N ILE A 71 -8.51 10.25 -5.94
CA ILE A 71 -9.85 10.78 -6.19
C ILE A 71 -10.92 9.70 -6.00
N ALA A 72 -10.65 8.49 -6.45
CA ALA A 72 -11.60 7.39 -6.32
C ALA A 72 -11.65 6.81 -4.90
N ALA A 73 -10.56 6.90 -4.16
CA ALA A 73 -10.47 6.46 -2.77
C ALA A 73 -11.08 7.46 -1.78
N ARG A 74 -11.15 8.75 -2.15
CA ARG A 74 -11.85 9.74 -1.33
C ARG A 74 -13.34 9.40 -1.22
N GLY A 75 -13.86 9.37 0.00
CA GLY A 75 -15.24 9.00 0.28
C GLY A 75 -15.53 7.49 0.24
N LEU A 76 -14.53 6.65 0.03
CA LEU A 76 -14.66 5.23 0.28
C LEU A 76 -14.41 4.94 1.76
N HIS A 77 -15.32 4.18 2.36
CA HIS A 77 -15.13 3.64 3.71
C HIS A 77 -14.22 2.40 3.62
N VAL A 78 -12.94 2.64 3.29
CA VAL A 78 -11.86 1.65 3.35
C VAL A 78 -10.90 2.12 4.43
N ASP A 79 -11.08 1.58 5.60
CA ASP A 79 -10.29 1.89 6.77
C ASP A 79 -9.80 0.58 7.40
N ASP A 80 -8.79 0.68 8.25
CA ASP A 80 -8.26 -0.43 9.03
C ASP A 80 -7.67 -1.57 8.19
N VAL A 81 -7.09 -1.21 7.04
CA VAL A 81 -6.35 -2.18 6.23
C VAL A 81 -5.00 -2.50 6.91
N ALA A 82 -4.52 -3.72 6.73
CA ALA A 82 -3.24 -4.16 7.30
C ALA A 82 -2.06 -3.39 6.69
N HIS A 83 -2.12 -3.10 5.39
CA HIS A 83 -1.03 -2.44 4.69
C HIS A 83 -1.54 -1.39 3.70
N VAL A 84 -0.94 -0.21 3.72
CA VAL A 84 -1.09 0.81 2.69
C VAL A 84 0.19 0.91 1.88
N ILE A 85 0.10 0.81 0.56
CA ILE A 85 1.25 0.97 -0.33
C ILE A 85 1.05 2.17 -1.25
N ASN A 86 1.90 3.18 -1.13
CA ASN A 86 2.01 4.23 -2.12
C ASN A 86 2.88 3.70 -3.28
N TYR A 87 2.26 3.16 -4.32
CA TYR A 87 2.96 2.71 -5.53
C TYR A 87 3.58 3.89 -6.29
N ASP A 88 2.85 4.99 -6.35
CA ASP A 88 3.35 6.27 -6.82
C ASP A 88 3.40 7.26 -5.65
N LEU A 89 4.51 7.96 -5.49
CA LEU A 89 4.68 8.99 -4.46
C LEU A 89 3.59 10.08 -4.64
N PRO A 90 2.84 10.45 -3.59
CA PRO A 90 1.88 11.54 -3.66
C PRO A 90 2.59 12.87 -3.87
N THR A 91 1.94 13.79 -4.55
CA THR A 91 2.50 15.13 -4.83
C THR A 91 2.43 16.04 -3.60
N LEU A 92 1.42 15.85 -2.76
CA LEU A 92 1.17 16.67 -1.58
C LEU A 92 1.31 15.84 -0.30
N ALA A 93 1.86 16.47 0.74
CA ALA A 93 1.97 15.86 2.07
C ALA A 93 0.59 15.53 2.68
N GLU A 94 -0.44 16.32 2.37
CA GLU A 94 -1.81 16.06 2.79
C GLU A 94 -2.35 14.76 2.19
N ASP A 95 -2.13 14.52 0.89
CA ASP A 95 -2.53 13.25 0.25
C ASP A 95 -1.80 12.06 0.89
N PHE A 96 -0.52 12.24 1.26
CA PHE A 96 0.24 11.21 1.98
C PHE A 96 -0.45 10.81 3.28
N ILE A 97 -0.85 11.78 4.13
CA ILE A 97 -1.57 11.51 5.38
C ILE A 97 -2.91 10.84 5.11
N HIS A 98 -3.67 11.30 4.12
CA HIS A 98 -4.96 10.72 3.77
C HIS A 98 -4.86 9.27 3.31
N ARG A 99 -3.75 8.90 2.63
CA ARG A 99 -3.49 7.53 2.21
C ARG A 99 -3.08 6.66 3.40
N VAL A 100 -2.05 7.09 4.15
CA VAL A 100 -1.53 6.34 5.29
C VAL A 100 -2.57 6.19 6.39
N GLY A 101 -3.42 7.20 6.59
CA GLY A 101 -4.53 7.14 7.55
C GLY A 101 -5.62 6.11 7.23
N ARG A 102 -5.44 5.21 6.25
CA ARG A 102 -6.30 4.04 6.01
C ARG A 102 -5.85 2.81 6.78
N THR A 103 -4.69 2.86 7.41
CA THR A 103 -4.15 1.80 8.26
C THR A 103 -3.88 2.30 9.68
N GLY A 104 -3.70 1.39 10.64
CA GLY A 104 -3.29 1.71 12.02
C GLY A 104 -4.33 2.51 12.81
N ARG A 105 -5.63 2.32 12.57
CA ARG A 105 -6.71 3.00 13.30
C ARG A 105 -7.15 2.21 14.53
N ALA A 106 -7.75 2.93 15.50
CA ALA A 106 -8.38 2.37 16.70
C ALA A 106 -7.50 1.40 17.52
N GLY A 107 -6.17 1.60 17.51
CA GLY A 107 -5.23 0.75 18.23
C GLY A 107 -4.78 -0.51 17.46
N SER A 108 -5.25 -0.70 16.23
CA SER A 108 -4.73 -1.74 15.34
C SER A 108 -3.32 -1.40 14.86
N GLN A 109 -2.46 -2.41 14.78
CA GLN A 109 -1.16 -2.25 14.12
C GLN A 109 -1.38 -2.23 12.61
N GLY A 110 -0.74 -1.29 11.93
CA GLY A 110 -0.81 -1.20 10.48
C GLY A 110 0.53 -0.77 9.91
N CYS A 111 0.76 -1.13 8.66
CA CYS A 111 1.98 -0.79 7.93
C CYS A 111 1.67 0.16 6.78
N ALA A 112 2.58 1.09 6.51
CA ALA A 112 2.53 1.93 5.32
C ALA A 112 3.89 1.94 4.64
N SER A 113 3.90 1.65 3.34
CA SER A 113 5.10 1.63 2.52
C SER A 113 4.98 2.58 1.34
N THR A 114 6.09 3.15 0.92
CA THR A 114 6.14 4.05 -0.24
C THR A 114 7.25 3.61 -1.18
N ILE A 115 6.88 3.31 -2.42
CA ILE A 115 7.85 3.03 -3.48
C ILE A 115 8.25 4.36 -4.12
N PHE A 116 9.53 4.61 -4.21
CA PHE A 116 10.06 5.83 -4.82
C PHE A 116 11.33 5.53 -5.62
N THR A 117 11.61 6.38 -6.57
CA THR A 117 12.84 6.34 -7.38
C THR A 117 13.85 7.37 -6.87
N PRO A 118 15.15 7.24 -7.18
CA PRO A 118 16.16 8.25 -6.81
C PRO A 118 15.80 9.66 -7.28
N VAL A 119 15.08 9.82 -8.38
CA VAL A 119 14.64 11.12 -8.90
C VAL A 119 13.59 11.76 -7.97
N GLU A 120 12.74 10.97 -7.33
CA GLU A 120 11.68 11.43 -6.41
C GLU A 120 12.19 11.70 -4.98
N MET A 121 13.49 11.53 -4.72
CA MET A 121 14.07 11.71 -3.38
C MET A 121 13.84 13.12 -2.81
N MET A 122 13.83 14.14 -3.65
CA MET A 122 13.61 15.52 -3.20
C MET A 122 12.17 15.73 -2.77
N ASP A 123 11.22 15.15 -3.50
CA ASP A 123 9.79 15.21 -3.19
C ASP A 123 9.49 14.44 -1.90
N LEU A 124 10.07 13.25 -1.74
CA LEU A 124 9.97 12.46 -0.51
C LEU A 124 10.47 13.26 0.70
N ARG A 125 11.65 13.90 0.60
CA ARG A 125 12.18 14.74 1.68
C ARG A 125 11.33 15.98 1.95
N ALA A 126 10.65 16.51 0.95
CA ALA A 126 9.69 17.61 1.15
C ALA A 126 8.50 17.15 1.98
N ILE A 127 7.96 15.97 1.70
CA ILE A 127 6.88 15.35 2.49
C ILE A 127 7.35 15.12 3.93
N GLU A 128 8.51 14.49 4.14
CA GLU A 128 9.09 14.24 5.48
C GLU A 128 9.21 15.53 6.29
N ARG A 129 9.71 16.63 5.67
CA ARG A 129 9.87 17.93 6.34
C ARG A 129 8.53 18.55 6.70
N THR A 130 7.56 18.51 5.78
CA THR A 130 6.22 19.08 6.01
C THR A 130 5.49 18.36 7.14
N LEU A 131 5.64 17.05 7.21
CA LEU A 131 4.97 16.21 8.20
C LEU A 131 5.79 16.01 9.48
N GLN A 132 7.01 16.52 9.53
CA GLN A 132 7.94 16.35 10.65
C GLN A 132 8.15 14.87 11.04
N LEU A 133 8.18 14.00 10.04
CA LEU A 133 8.42 12.58 10.20
C LEU A 133 9.68 12.15 9.45
N ARG A 134 10.21 10.99 9.79
CA ARG A 134 11.31 10.35 9.08
C ARG A 134 10.90 8.94 8.70
N MET A 135 11.02 8.62 7.42
CA MET A 135 10.73 7.29 6.89
C MET A 135 11.99 6.43 6.92
N GLU A 136 11.86 5.20 7.37
CA GLU A 136 12.92 4.20 7.23
C GLU A 136 13.07 3.87 5.74
N ARG A 137 14.30 3.84 5.24
CA ARG A 137 14.61 3.55 3.83
C ARG A 137 15.23 2.20 3.72
N ARG A 138 14.66 1.38 2.84
CA ARG A 138 15.20 0.09 2.46
C ARG A 138 15.51 0.10 0.97
N GLN A 139 16.67 -0.42 0.61
CA GLN A 139 17.00 -0.59 -0.79
C GLN A 139 16.39 -1.90 -1.27
N PHE A 140 15.68 -1.85 -2.36
CA PHE A 140 15.21 -3.05 -3.05
C PHE A 140 16.42 -3.77 -3.66
N ASP A 141 16.61 -5.04 -3.30
CA ASP A 141 17.62 -5.91 -3.90
C ASP A 141 16.92 -6.95 -4.78
N PRO A 142 17.05 -6.82 -6.12
CA PRO A 142 16.44 -7.79 -7.04
C PRO A 142 16.92 -9.23 -6.83
N ALA A 143 18.11 -9.40 -6.26
CA ALA A 143 18.67 -10.74 -5.99
C ALA A 143 18.07 -11.40 -4.75
N SER A 144 17.43 -10.64 -3.84
CA SER A 144 16.79 -11.18 -2.64
C SER A 144 15.37 -11.72 -2.89
N SER A 145 14.82 -11.51 -4.09
CA SER A 145 13.45 -11.91 -4.48
C SER A 145 13.31 -13.41 -4.82
N LEU A 146 14.26 -14.24 -4.48
CA LEU A 146 14.08 -15.70 -4.51
C LEU A 146 13.07 -16.09 -3.41
N PRO A 147 12.10 -16.98 -3.72
CA PRO A 147 11.10 -17.39 -2.74
C PRO A 147 11.80 -18.00 -1.53
N ARG A 148 11.81 -17.31 -0.41
CA ARG A 148 12.22 -17.89 0.86
C ARG A 148 11.24 -18.99 1.17
N ARG A 149 11.68 -20.27 0.96
CA ARG A 149 11.01 -21.45 1.53
C ARG A 149 10.72 -21.12 2.98
N THR A 150 9.45 -21.14 3.33
CA THR A 150 8.96 -21.01 4.70
C THR A 150 9.65 -22.08 5.55
N VAL A 151 10.70 -21.70 6.24
CA VAL A 151 11.16 -22.46 7.39
C VAL A 151 10.41 -21.86 8.57
N GLN A 152 9.38 -22.58 8.99
CA GLN A 152 8.78 -22.36 10.30
C GLN A 152 9.88 -22.46 11.34
N ASN A 153 10.28 -21.35 11.91
CA ASN A 153 11.01 -21.34 13.15
C ASN A 153 10.30 -20.40 14.12
N THR A 154 9.51 -21.04 14.96
CA THR A 154 9.03 -20.51 16.23
C THR A 154 10.21 -19.93 17.00
N LEU A 155 10.16 -18.67 17.35
CA LEU A 155 10.57 -18.08 18.63
C LEU A 155 10.97 -16.60 18.46
N ALA A 156 10.46 -15.86 19.42
CA ALA A 156 10.81 -14.48 19.78
C ALA A 156 9.97 -13.38 19.12
N SER A 157 8.83 -13.16 19.77
CA SER A 157 8.18 -11.85 19.87
C SER A 157 9.21 -10.76 20.18
N ARG A 158 9.54 -9.96 19.18
CA ARG A 158 9.99 -8.59 19.39
C ARG A 158 8.89 -7.70 18.86
N THR A 159 8.06 -7.29 19.78
CA THR A 159 7.09 -6.21 19.59
C THR A 159 7.87 -4.95 19.23
N LEU A 160 7.96 -4.64 17.95
CA LEU A 160 8.26 -3.29 17.51
C LEU A 160 6.94 -2.55 17.57
N THR A 161 6.72 -1.86 18.68
CA THR A 161 5.64 -0.91 18.84
C THR A 161 5.94 0.23 17.87
N ALA A 162 5.31 0.23 16.69
CA ALA A 162 5.32 1.39 15.82
C ALA A 162 4.55 2.49 16.54
N LEU A 163 5.24 3.54 16.92
CA LEU A 163 4.60 4.79 17.35
C LEU A 163 3.80 5.32 16.16
N PRO A 164 2.66 6.01 16.38
CA PRO A 164 1.90 6.61 15.29
C PRO A 164 2.81 7.56 14.52
N GLY A 165 3.18 7.19 13.29
CA GLY A 165 4.08 7.97 12.43
C GLY A 165 5.27 7.20 11.83
N GLU A 166 5.49 5.93 12.16
CA GLU A 166 6.52 5.14 11.48
C GLU A 166 6.01 4.60 10.15
N VAL A 167 6.63 5.07 9.09
CA VAL A 167 6.35 4.68 7.70
C VAL A 167 7.59 3.99 7.15
N PHE A 168 7.43 2.77 6.66
CA PHE A 168 8.50 2.00 6.01
C PHE A 168 8.48 2.25 4.50
N VAL A 169 9.65 2.45 3.92
CA VAL A 169 9.84 2.74 2.50
C VAL A 169 10.69 1.66 1.84
#